data_5722c35a0e3ab4c1ad5b5ce6b041cba4
#
_entry.id   5722c35a0e3ab4c1ad5b5ce6b041cba4
#
_cell.length_a   1.000
_cell.length_b   1.000
_cell.length_c   1.000
_cell.angle_alpha   90.00
_cell.angle_beta   90.00
_cell.angle_gamma   90.00
#
_symmetry.space_group_name_H-M   'P 1'
#
loop_
_entity.id
_entity.type
_entity.pdbx_description
1 polymer ?
#
loop_
_entity_poly.entity_id
_entity_poly.type
_entity_poly.pdbx_seq_one_letter_code
_entity_poly.pdbx_strand_id
1 'polypeptide(L)'
;MAKILHCGKNKISESVPVHGFGVGPNKTKAKSVAIHMAHGFANAVAATRAAELQCPTEECPKMIRPQVVNEKTTELLTVILQANLYLSVVRISFDILIFCQ
;
A
#
# COMPACT_ATOMS: atom_id res chain seq x y z
N MET A 1 17.25 -0.68 -15.20
CA MET A 1 16.53 -0.41 -16.46
C MET A 1 15.03 -0.28 -16.18
N ALA A 2 14.42 0.81 -16.58
CA ALA A 2 12.99 1.03 -16.35
C ALA A 2 12.16 0.13 -17.26
N LYS A 3 11.13 -0.48 -16.70
CA LYS A 3 10.17 -1.29 -17.46
C LYS A 3 9.16 -0.36 -18.13
N ILE A 4 8.88 -0.58 -19.40
CA ILE A 4 7.92 0.21 -20.15
C ILE A 4 6.51 -0.37 -19.99
N LEU A 5 5.58 0.49 -19.58
CA LEU A 5 4.17 0.15 -19.43
C LEU A 5 3.43 0.27 -20.76
N HIS A 6 2.16 -0.13 -20.77
CA HIS A 6 1.26 0.02 -21.91
C HIS A 6 0.42 1.28 -21.76
N CYS A 7 -0.09 1.80 -22.89
CA CYS A 7 -1.08 2.86 -22.83
C CYS A 7 -2.34 2.39 -22.12
N GLY A 8 -2.95 3.28 -21.35
CA GLY A 8 -4.13 2.97 -20.58
C GLY A 8 -3.83 2.40 -19.21
N LYS A 9 -4.59 1.41 -18.81
CA LYS A 9 -4.56 0.84 -17.46
C LYS A 9 -3.49 -0.23 -17.31
N ASN A 10 -2.62 -0.07 -16.32
CA ASN A 10 -1.61 -1.07 -15.96
C ASN A 10 -1.83 -1.48 -14.50
N LYS A 11 -1.96 -2.78 -14.26
CA LYS A 11 -2.09 -3.33 -12.91
C LYS A 11 -0.87 -4.17 -12.59
N ILE A 12 -0.26 -3.90 -11.45
CA ILE A 12 0.92 -4.60 -10.97
C ILE A 12 0.59 -5.20 -9.62
N SER A 13 0.77 -6.52 -9.51
CA SER A 13 0.59 -7.20 -8.24
C SER A 13 1.84 -7.02 -7.39
N GLU A 14 1.69 -6.48 -6.19
CA GLU A 14 2.80 -6.37 -5.25
C GLU A 14 2.95 -7.70 -4.51
N SER A 15 4.10 -8.35 -4.69
CA SER A 15 4.36 -9.66 -4.12
C SER A 15 4.69 -9.63 -2.64
N VAL A 16 5.14 -8.48 -2.12
CA VAL A 16 5.53 -8.34 -0.72
C VAL A 16 4.50 -7.45 -0.02
N PRO A 17 3.73 -8.00 0.94
CA PRO A 17 2.76 -7.20 1.66
C PRO A 17 3.46 -6.19 2.58
N VAL A 18 2.76 -5.12 2.92
CA VAL A 18 3.23 -4.14 3.89
C VAL A 18 2.62 -4.43 5.26
N HIS A 19 3.33 -4.05 6.30
CA HIS A 19 2.89 -4.22 7.68
C HIS A 19 2.69 -2.85 8.32
N GLY A 20 1.71 -2.79 9.21
CA GLY A 20 1.50 -1.62 10.04
C GLY A 20 1.31 -2.05 11.49
N PHE A 21 1.67 -1.20 12.41
CA PHE A 21 1.42 -1.43 13.82
C PHE A 21 0.86 -0.14 14.44
N GLY A 22 0.03 -0.31 15.44
CA GLY A 22 -0.61 0.80 16.12
C GLY A 22 -0.82 0.52 17.58
N VAL A 23 -0.82 1.58 18.37
CA VAL A 23 -1.06 1.54 19.81
C VAL A 23 -2.26 2.43 20.11
N GLY A 24 -3.10 2.00 21.02
CA GLY A 24 -4.29 2.76 21.39
C GLY A 24 -4.89 2.30 22.71
N PRO A 25 -5.86 3.07 23.22
CA PRO A 25 -6.50 2.77 24.51
C PRO A 25 -7.44 1.57 24.48
N ASN A 26 -7.79 1.07 23.27
CA ASN A 26 -8.60 -0.13 23.10
C ASN A 26 -8.22 -0.80 21.79
N LYS A 27 -8.76 -2.02 21.57
CA LYS A 27 -8.43 -2.82 20.38
C LYS A 27 -8.78 -2.11 19.08
N THR A 28 -9.95 -1.49 19.01
CA THR A 28 -10.43 -0.80 17.81
C THR A 28 -9.51 0.34 17.42
N LYS A 29 -9.10 1.16 18.38
CA LYS A 29 -8.20 2.30 18.14
C LYS A 29 -6.81 1.83 17.72
N ALA A 30 -6.26 0.82 18.40
CA ALA A 30 -4.96 0.25 18.06
C ALA A 30 -4.96 -0.29 16.63
N LYS A 31 -6.00 -1.05 16.25
CA LYS A 31 -6.14 -1.59 14.90
C LYS A 31 -6.30 -0.49 13.86
N SER A 32 -7.08 0.54 14.15
CA SER A 32 -7.25 1.69 13.24
C SER A 32 -5.92 2.38 12.95
N VAL A 33 -5.11 2.61 13.97
CA VAL A 33 -3.78 3.22 13.81
C VAL A 33 -2.87 2.31 12.99
N ALA A 34 -2.90 0.99 13.26
CA ALA A 34 -2.10 0.02 12.52
C ALA A 34 -2.47 0.01 11.04
N ILE A 35 -3.76 0.00 10.71
CA ILE A 35 -4.25 0.04 9.33
C ILE A 35 -3.82 1.34 8.64
N HIS A 36 -3.95 2.46 9.31
CA HIS A 36 -3.55 3.76 8.76
C HIS A 36 -2.06 3.79 8.42
N MET A 37 -1.22 3.26 9.30
CA MET A 37 0.23 3.16 9.05
C MET A 37 0.51 2.25 7.86
N ALA A 38 -0.14 1.09 7.78
CA ALA A 38 0.03 0.16 6.67
C ALA A 38 -0.38 0.78 5.33
N HIS A 39 -1.47 1.56 5.29
CA HIS A 39 -1.88 2.30 4.09
C HIS A 39 -0.80 3.30 3.66
N GLY A 40 -0.20 4.00 4.61
CA GLY A 40 0.90 4.93 4.31
C GLY A 40 2.08 4.21 3.65
N PHE A 41 2.45 3.05 4.17
CA PHE A 41 3.51 2.23 3.57
C PHE A 41 3.12 1.70 2.20
N ALA A 42 1.88 1.26 2.02
CA ALA A 42 1.40 0.79 0.71
C ALA A 42 1.48 1.91 -0.34
N ASN A 43 1.08 3.11 0.01
CA ASN A 43 1.19 4.27 -0.89
C ASN A 43 2.66 4.59 -1.22
N ALA A 44 3.55 4.49 -0.24
CA ALA A 44 4.98 4.71 -0.45
C ALA A 44 5.58 3.66 -1.38
N VAL A 45 5.20 2.39 -1.21
CA VAL A 45 5.62 1.30 -2.09
C VAL A 45 5.12 1.54 -3.51
N ALA A 46 3.85 1.93 -3.67
CA ALA A 46 3.27 2.23 -4.98
C ALA A 46 4.05 3.34 -5.69
N ALA A 47 4.39 4.41 -4.97
CA ALA A 47 5.19 5.51 -5.53
C ALA A 47 6.60 5.04 -5.93
N THR A 48 7.23 4.22 -5.10
CA THR A 48 8.56 3.67 -5.37
C THR A 48 8.56 2.78 -6.61
N ARG A 49 7.56 1.90 -6.73
CA ARG A 49 7.43 1.03 -7.90
C ARG A 49 7.16 1.83 -9.17
N ALA A 50 6.32 2.86 -9.09
CA ALA A 50 6.04 3.73 -10.23
C ALA A 50 7.31 4.46 -10.72
N ALA A 51 8.20 4.85 -9.81
CA ALA A 51 9.45 5.49 -10.16
C ALA A 51 10.39 4.59 -10.97
N GLU A 52 10.23 3.26 -10.87
CA GLU A 52 10.99 2.27 -11.62
C GLU A 52 10.37 1.95 -12.99
N LEU A 53 9.23 2.55 -13.32
CA LEU A 53 8.45 2.27 -14.51
C LEU A 53 8.38 3.50 -15.41
N GLN A 54 8.10 3.27 -16.69
CA GLN A 54 8.02 4.35 -17.67
C GLN A 54 6.84 4.12 -18.60
N CYS A 55 6.06 5.17 -18.85
CA CYS A 55 5.04 5.14 -19.87
C CYS A 55 5.66 5.28 -21.26
N PRO A 56 5.01 4.75 -22.33
CA PRO A 56 5.49 4.91 -23.70
C PRO A 56 5.63 6.41 -24.05
N THR A 57 6.82 6.81 -24.50
CA THR A 57 7.13 8.24 -24.68
C THR A 57 6.46 8.89 -25.88
N GLU A 58 6.10 8.09 -26.89
CA GLU A 58 5.51 8.63 -28.14
C GLU A 58 4.00 8.59 -28.14
N GLU A 59 3.40 7.58 -27.53
CA GLU A 59 1.96 7.33 -27.61
C GLU A 59 1.18 7.90 -26.41
N CYS A 60 1.68 7.69 -25.21
CA CYS A 60 1.01 8.07 -23.98
C CYS A 60 2.04 8.38 -22.88
N PRO A 61 2.77 9.50 -23.02
CA PRO A 61 3.93 9.78 -22.19
C PRO A 61 3.60 10.17 -20.74
N LYS A 62 2.35 10.50 -20.45
CA LYS A 62 1.96 11.02 -19.15
C LYS A 62 1.55 9.88 -18.22
N MET A 63 2.29 9.73 -17.13
CA MET A 63 1.96 8.79 -16.07
C MET A 63 1.04 9.47 -15.05
N ILE A 64 -0.12 8.87 -14.83
CA ILE A 64 -1.04 9.32 -13.78
C ILE A 64 -0.59 8.70 -12.46
N ARG A 65 -0.75 9.45 -11.38
CA ARG A 65 -0.34 9.04 -10.04
C ARG A 65 -0.76 7.60 -9.73
N PRO A 66 0.16 6.74 -9.25
CA PRO A 66 -0.17 5.35 -8.93
C PRO A 66 -1.18 5.27 -7.79
N GLN A 67 -2.07 4.29 -7.89
CA GLN A 67 -3.11 4.04 -6.88
C GLN A 67 -2.94 2.64 -6.31
N VAL A 68 -3.14 2.52 -5.00
CA VAL A 68 -3.22 1.23 -4.32
C VAL A 68 -4.66 0.73 -4.45
N VAL A 69 -4.83 -0.46 -5.02
CA VAL A 69 -6.14 -1.07 -5.25
C VAL A 69 -6.16 -2.52 -4.78
N ASN A 70 -7.35 -3.10 -4.69
CA ASN A 70 -7.55 -4.50 -4.28
C ASN A 70 -6.87 -4.81 -2.95
N GLU A 71 -6.98 -3.89 -1.99
CA GLU A 71 -6.38 -4.05 -0.68
C GLU A 71 -7.04 -5.16 0.10
N LYS A 72 -6.21 -6.01 0.72
CA LYS A 72 -6.68 -7.05 1.62
C LYS A 72 -5.93 -6.92 2.94
N THR A 73 -6.65 -6.59 3.99
CA THR A 73 -6.09 -6.39 5.32
C THR A 73 -6.23 -7.67 6.13
N THR A 74 -5.14 -8.10 6.76
CA THR A 74 -5.13 -9.24 7.68
C THR A 74 -4.60 -8.77 9.03
N GLU A 75 -5.38 -8.99 10.08
CA GLU A 75 -4.93 -8.75 11.44
C GLU A 75 -4.02 -9.90 11.86
N LEU A 76 -2.77 -9.59 12.22
CA LEU A 76 -1.81 -10.60 12.64
C LEU A 76 -1.80 -10.78 14.15
N LEU A 77 -1.97 -9.70 14.89
CA LEU A 77 -1.82 -9.70 16.33
C LEU A 77 -2.53 -8.49 16.93
N THR A 78 -3.23 -8.69 18.04
CA THR A 78 -3.71 -7.60 18.87
C THR A 78 -3.55 -8.04 20.32
N VAL A 79 -2.74 -7.35 21.08
CA VAL A 79 -2.41 -7.71 22.47
C VAL A 79 -2.54 -6.52 23.40
N ILE A 80 -2.73 -6.82 24.67
CA ILE A 80 -2.70 -5.82 25.73
C ILE A 80 -1.25 -5.70 26.22
N LEU A 81 -0.72 -4.47 26.18
CA LEU A 81 0.61 -4.18 26.73
C LEU A 81 0.52 -3.84 28.20
N GLN A 82 -0.50 -3.09 28.58
CA GLN A 82 -0.84 -2.75 29.95
C GLN A 82 -2.28 -2.23 29.97
N ALA A 83 -2.81 -1.88 31.14
CA ALA A 83 -4.16 -1.35 31.26
C ALA A 83 -4.33 -0.15 30.33
N ASN A 84 -5.39 -0.16 29.51
CA ASN A 84 -5.69 0.89 28.54
C ASN A 84 -4.62 1.14 27.49
N LEU A 85 -3.76 0.13 27.21
CA LEU A 85 -2.76 0.21 26.16
C LEU A 85 -2.71 -1.09 25.38
N TYR A 86 -3.12 -1.02 24.12
CA TYR A 86 -3.19 -2.17 23.21
C TYR A 86 -2.24 -1.95 22.04
N LEU A 87 -1.66 -3.04 21.55
CA LEU A 87 -0.85 -3.05 20.33
C LEU A 87 -1.55 -3.92 19.30
N SER A 88 -1.67 -3.42 18.08
CA SER A 88 -2.19 -4.19 16.95
C SER A 88 -1.16 -4.20 15.82
N VAL A 89 -1.01 -5.33 15.16
CA VAL A 89 -0.17 -5.49 13.98
C VAL A 89 -1.02 -6.04 12.85
N VAL A 90 -1.00 -5.37 11.71
CA VAL A 90 -1.76 -5.77 10.53
C VAL A 90 -0.85 -5.91 9.32
N ARG A 91 -1.33 -6.65 8.33
CA ARG A 91 -0.65 -6.82 7.04
C ARG A 91 -1.65 -6.47 5.94
N ILE A 92 -1.20 -5.69 4.96
CA ILE A 92 -2.00 -5.36 3.78
C ILE A 92 -1.33 -5.89 2.54
N SER A 93 -2.06 -6.71 1.79
CA SER A 93 -1.71 -7.11 0.44
C SER A 93 -2.46 -6.21 -0.53
N PHE A 94 -1.85 -5.84 -1.65
CA PHE A 94 -2.46 -4.89 -2.58
C PHE A 94 -1.90 -5.02 -3.98
N ASP A 95 -2.61 -4.41 -4.92
CA ASP A 95 -2.14 -4.21 -6.29
C ASP A 95 -1.92 -2.73 -6.53
N ILE A 96 -1.09 -2.40 -7.50
CA ILE A 96 -0.79 -1.03 -7.89
C ILE A 96 -1.39 -0.78 -9.26
N LEU A 97 -2.17 0.28 -9.40
CA LEU A 97 -2.80 0.68 -10.65
C LEU A 97 -2.15 1.96 -11.17
N ILE A 98 -1.65 1.90 -12.40
CA ILE A 98 -1.00 3.03 -13.06
C ILE A 98 -1.61 3.23 -14.43
N PHE A 99 -1.97 4.48 -14.75
CA PHE A 99 -2.49 4.85 -16.06
C PHE A 99 -1.43 5.62 -16.84
N CYS A 100 -1.27 5.28 -18.11
CA CYS A 100 -0.47 6.04 -19.06
C CYS A 100 -1.39 6.74 -20.05
N GLN A 101 -1.28 8.05 -20.15
CA GLN A 101 -2.08 8.87 -21.05
C GLN A 101 -1.23 9.66 -22.02
#